data_d563350f1bcabee22ba66b17a782d6e8
#
_entry.id   d563350f1bcabee22ba66b17a782d6e8
#
_cell.length_a   1.000
_cell.length_b   1.000
_cell.length_c   1.000
_cell.angle_alpha   90.00
_cell.angle_beta   90.00
_cell.angle_gamma   90.00
#
_symmetry.space_group_name_H-M   'P 1'
#
loop_
_entity.id
_entity.type
_entity.pdbx_description
1 polymer ?
#
loop_
_entity_poly.entity_id
_entity_poly.type
_entity_poly.pdbx_seq_one_letter_code
_entity_poly.pdbx_strand_id
1 'polypeptide(L)'
;MQRLHEFGLLRASFLPKGEIAALRAYLRQRERLVELAASHIQHMQKALMQMNVQVHHVVSDIMGVTGLRILRAIVTGERDPGVLAANRDRRCRADVETIQRALTGNWRAEHLFALEQALALYDACQEKVADCDKKIEATLKRIEAQSAKPVGELPPARSTKRQPNAVDFDVRTALHAVLGVDLTQIHGLGPSLALKLVGECGTDLSAWPSAKHFTSWLGLAPHNKISGGKVLSSRTRRSGNRAASLLRLAAVTVGRTDTALGAFYRRLSARVGKAKAVTATARKIAVLFYNALRHGMDYADPGASYYEERYQQRVLANLQRRAKSLGYVLQQADIAPAAVGVS
;
A
#
# COMPACT_ATOMS: atom_id res chain seq x y z
N MET A 1 15.05 -13.02 30.01
CA MET A 1 15.03 -13.51 28.61
C MET A 1 15.86 -14.77 28.47
N GLN A 2 17.13 -14.80 28.89
CA GLN A 2 18.03 -15.95 28.77
C GLN A 2 17.45 -17.22 29.42
N ARG A 3 17.00 -17.18 30.70
CA ARG A 3 16.34 -18.31 31.38
C ARG A 3 15.11 -18.85 30.65
N LEU A 4 14.27 -17.98 30.03
CA LEU A 4 13.10 -18.42 29.27
C LEU A 4 13.51 -19.14 27.99
N HIS A 5 14.65 -18.77 27.40
CA HIS A 5 15.22 -19.44 26.23
C HIS A 5 15.76 -20.83 26.60
N GLU A 6 16.52 -20.91 27.71
CA GLU A 6 17.09 -22.16 28.22
C GLU A 6 16.00 -23.20 28.56
N PHE A 7 14.86 -22.75 29.09
CA PHE A 7 13.72 -23.62 29.39
C PHE A 7 12.83 -23.90 28.18
N GLY A 8 13.21 -23.48 26.95
CA GLY A 8 12.42 -23.70 25.75
C GLY A 8 11.04 -23.02 25.70
N LEU A 9 10.79 -22.05 26.60
CA LEU A 9 9.53 -21.35 26.75
C LEU A 9 9.32 -20.24 25.68
N LEU A 10 10.40 -19.85 24.98
CA LEU A 10 10.32 -18.86 23.91
C LEU A 10 10.08 -19.55 22.58
N ARG A 11 8.99 -19.18 21.93
CA ARG A 11 8.75 -19.59 20.53
C ARG A 11 9.59 -18.71 19.61
N ALA A 12 10.32 -19.33 18.68
CA ALA A 12 11.07 -18.61 17.66
C ALA A 12 10.12 -17.74 16.82
N SER A 13 10.53 -16.51 16.57
CA SER A 13 9.84 -15.64 15.61
C SER A 13 10.16 -16.07 14.19
N PHE A 14 9.17 -16.00 13.29
CA PHE A 14 9.43 -16.26 11.88
C PHE A 14 10.41 -15.22 11.32
N LEU A 15 11.50 -15.72 10.75
CA LEU A 15 12.50 -14.94 10.04
C LEU A 15 12.75 -15.59 8.67
N PRO A 16 12.55 -14.87 7.57
CA PRO A 16 12.91 -15.37 6.25
C PRO A 16 14.40 -15.75 6.18
N LYS A 17 14.73 -16.79 5.43
CA LYS A 17 16.09 -17.30 5.25
C LYS A 17 16.54 -17.12 3.79
N GLY A 18 17.84 -17.29 3.54
CA GLY A 18 18.42 -17.28 2.20
C GLY A 18 18.13 -16.00 1.39
N GLU A 19 17.78 -16.16 0.14
CA GLU A 19 17.52 -15.06 -0.79
C GLU A 19 16.35 -14.15 -0.35
N ILE A 20 15.35 -14.68 0.35
CA ILE A 20 14.25 -13.87 0.88
C ILE A 20 14.74 -12.94 2.00
N ALA A 21 15.69 -13.37 2.82
CA ALA A 21 16.30 -12.50 3.83
C ALA A 21 17.10 -11.37 3.17
N ALA A 22 17.83 -11.66 2.09
CA ALA A 22 18.55 -10.66 1.29
C ALA A 22 17.57 -9.67 0.62
N LEU A 23 16.52 -10.18 -0.05
CA LEU A 23 15.46 -9.37 -0.64
C LEU A 23 14.83 -8.40 0.39
N ARG A 24 14.49 -8.92 1.56
CA ARG A 24 13.95 -8.13 2.67
C ARG A 24 14.91 -7.04 3.13
N ALA A 25 16.21 -7.33 3.21
CA ALA A 25 17.23 -6.36 3.59
C ALA A 25 17.34 -5.22 2.57
N TYR A 26 17.39 -5.54 1.26
CA TYR A 26 17.45 -4.55 0.18
C TYR A 26 16.19 -3.68 0.13
N LEU A 27 15.00 -4.28 0.26
CA LEU A 27 13.72 -3.55 0.29
C LEU A 27 13.66 -2.57 1.48
N ARG A 28 14.12 -2.97 2.65
CA ARG A 28 14.15 -2.11 3.84
C ARG A 28 15.19 -1.00 3.71
N GLN A 29 16.34 -1.29 3.11
CA GLN A 29 17.34 -0.27 2.82
C GLN A 29 16.81 0.77 1.84
N ARG A 30 16.20 0.29 0.74
CA ARG A 30 15.55 1.15 -0.24
C ARG A 30 14.51 2.08 0.40
N GLU A 31 13.65 1.53 1.26
CA GLU A 31 12.60 2.29 1.93
C GLU A 31 13.18 3.41 2.80
N ARG A 32 14.25 3.13 3.56
CA ARG A 32 14.97 4.16 4.33
C ARG A 32 15.54 5.26 3.44
N LEU A 33 16.11 4.91 2.29
CA LEU A 33 16.67 5.91 1.35
C LEU A 33 15.55 6.79 0.75
N VAL A 34 14.39 6.21 0.44
CA VAL A 34 13.20 6.97 -0.02
C VAL A 34 12.69 7.91 1.07
N GLU A 35 12.68 7.48 2.34
CA GLU A 35 12.31 8.31 3.48
C GLU A 35 13.30 9.47 3.69
N LEU A 36 14.61 9.22 3.55
CA LEU A 36 15.65 10.26 3.59
C LEU A 36 15.48 11.25 2.43
N ALA A 37 15.27 10.77 1.21
CA ALA A 37 14.99 11.62 0.06
C ALA A 37 13.77 12.53 0.31
N ALA A 38 12.71 11.99 0.92
CA ALA A 38 11.52 12.79 1.26
C ALA A 38 11.83 13.89 2.28
N SER A 39 12.72 13.67 3.27
CA SER A 39 13.13 14.73 4.20
C SER A 39 13.96 15.81 3.51
N HIS A 40 14.82 15.46 2.54
CA HIS A 40 15.55 16.46 1.75
C HIS A 40 14.63 17.29 0.86
N ILE A 41 13.54 16.73 0.34
CA ILE A 41 12.50 17.52 -0.36
C ILE A 41 11.90 18.57 0.58
N GLN A 42 11.59 18.20 1.82
CA GLN A 42 11.08 19.17 2.81
C GLN A 42 12.11 20.26 3.15
N HIS A 43 13.41 19.92 3.23
CA HIS A 43 14.46 20.90 3.44
C HIS A 43 14.57 21.87 2.26
N MET A 44 14.51 21.39 1.01
CA MET A 44 14.47 22.24 -0.18
C MET A 44 13.26 23.17 -0.17
N GLN A 45 12.07 22.66 0.14
CA GLN A 45 10.86 23.49 0.27
C GLN A 45 11.02 24.57 1.33
N LYS A 46 11.59 24.23 2.50
CA LYS A 46 11.84 25.19 3.57
C LYS A 46 12.81 26.29 3.14
N ALA A 47 13.91 25.95 2.48
CA ALA A 47 14.88 26.92 1.97
C ALA A 47 14.24 27.88 0.95
N LEU A 48 13.44 27.35 0.02
CA LEU A 48 12.69 28.18 -0.94
C LEU A 48 11.71 29.12 -0.25
N MET A 49 10.94 28.63 0.73
CA MET A 49 9.99 29.46 1.49
C MET A 49 10.71 30.58 2.26
N GLN A 50 11.88 30.33 2.84
CA GLN A 50 12.68 31.32 3.54
C GLN A 50 13.22 32.41 2.61
N MET A 51 13.35 32.12 1.31
CA MET A 51 13.70 33.07 0.26
C MET A 51 12.47 33.73 -0.39
N ASN A 52 11.25 33.43 0.09
CA ASN A 52 9.98 33.84 -0.52
C ASN A 52 9.81 33.29 -1.97
N VAL A 53 10.47 32.22 -2.33
CA VAL A 53 10.35 31.56 -3.63
C VAL A 53 9.28 30.48 -3.54
N GLN A 54 8.13 30.69 -4.16
CA GLN A 54 6.91 29.91 -3.94
C GLN A 54 6.66 28.87 -5.05
N VAL A 55 7.70 28.17 -5.50
CA VAL A 55 7.61 27.13 -6.57
C VAL A 55 6.52 26.11 -6.28
N HIS A 56 6.38 25.69 -5.02
CA HIS A 56 5.42 24.65 -4.61
C HIS A 56 3.93 25.04 -4.77
N HIS A 57 3.62 26.31 -5.01
CA HIS A 57 2.27 26.75 -5.33
C HIS A 57 1.93 26.68 -6.82
N VAL A 58 2.95 26.70 -7.69
CA VAL A 58 2.77 26.78 -9.14
C VAL A 58 3.12 25.47 -9.85
N VAL A 59 3.84 24.55 -9.19
CA VAL A 59 4.10 23.20 -9.70
C VAL A 59 3.42 22.16 -8.81
N SER A 60 2.87 21.13 -9.39
CA SER A 60 2.22 20.04 -8.63
C SER A 60 3.21 19.21 -7.80
N ASP A 61 4.46 19.17 -8.21
CA ASP A 61 5.55 18.47 -7.53
C ASP A 61 6.86 19.20 -7.82
N ILE A 62 7.56 19.65 -6.78
CA ILE A 62 8.87 20.33 -6.92
C ILE A 62 9.97 19.39 -7.44
N MET A 63 9.80 18.08 -7.28
CA MET A 63 10.70 17.06 -7.82
C MET A 63 10.28 16.59 -9.22
N GLY A 64 9.20 17.13 -9.77
CA GLY A 64 8.80 16.93 -11.16
C GLY A 64 9.73 17.65 -12.14
N VAL A 65 9.52 17.40 -13.44
CA VAL A 65 10.41 17.93 -14.51
C VAL A 65 10.62 19.44 -14.41
N THR A 66 9.54 20.21 -14.28
CA THR A 66 9.64 21.68 -14.14
C THR A 66 10.34 22.09 -12.85
N GLY A 67 9.95 21.55 -11.73
CA GLY A 67 10.52 21.89 -10.43
C GLY A 67 12.01 21.59 -10.33
N LEU A 68 12.43 20.39 -10.72
CA LEU A 68 13.86 19.99 -10.73
C LEU A 68 14.72 20.88 -11.64
N ARG A 69 14.21 21.24 -12.83
CA ARG A 69 14.96 22.15 -13.72
C ARG A 69 15.14 23.50 -13.09
N ILE A 70 14.10 24.05 -12.48
CA ILE A 70 14.15 25.33 -11.76
C ILE A 70 15.11 25.26 -10.57
N LEU A 71 15.01 24.22 -9.73
CA LEU A 71 15.89 24.03 -8.57
C LEU A 71 17.36 23.97 -8.98
N ARG A 72 17.68 23.21 -10.01
CA ARG A 72 19.05 23.09 -10.53
C ARG A 72 19.57 24.41 -11.12
N ALA A 73 18.73 25.13 -11.87
CA ALA A 73 19.09 26.46 -12.36
C ALA A 73 19.35 27.45 -11.21
N ILE A 74 18.54 27.43 -10.13
CA ILE A 74 18.79 28.24 -8.95
C ILE A 74 20.14 27.91 -8.30
N VAL A 75 20.46 26.63 -8.13
CA VAL A 75 21.71 26.17 -7.51
C VAL A 75 22.93 26.56 -8.39
N THR A 76 22.81 26.52 -9.71
CA THR A 76 23.87 26.94 -10.64
C THR A 76 24.03 28.46 -10.76
N GLY A 77 23.23 29.25 -10.03
CA GLY A 77 23.42 30.70 -9.94
C GLY A 77 22.37 31.54 -10.67
N GLU A 78 21.40 30.94 -11.35
CA GLU A 78 20.35 31.68 -12.02
C GLU A 78 19.39 32.34 -11.00
N ARG A 79 19.05 33.63 -11.22
CA ARG A 79 18.20 34.43 -10.36
C ARG A 79 17.10 35.18 -11.12
N ASP A 80 17.22 35.25 -12.44
CA ASP A 80 16.22 35.94 -13.25
C ASP A 80 14.93 35.07 -13.29
N PRO A 81 13.79 35.62 -12.79
CA PRO A 81 12.54 34.87 -12.75
C PRO A 81 12.03 34.48 -14.13
N GLY A 82 12.35 35.27 -15.18
CA GLY A 82 11.97 34.94 -16.57
C GLY A 82 12.72 33.75 -17.10
N VAL A 83 14.05 33.70 -16.90
CA VAL A 83 14.91 32.58 -17.29
C VAL A 83 14.53 31.32 -16.50
N LEU A 84 14.29 31.44 -15.20
CA LEU A 84 13.85 30.32 -14.38
C LEU A 84 12.48 29.77 -14.84
N ALA A 85 11.51 30.66 -15.15
CA ALA A 85 10.19 30.26 -15.65
C ALA A 85 10.23 29.60 -17.03
N ALA A 86 11.22 29.91 -17.87
CA ALA A 86 11.42 29.26 -19.16
C ALA A 86 11.71 27.74 -19.05
N ASN A 87 12.14 27.25 -17.89
CA ASN A 87 12.30 25.83 -17.60
C ASN A 87 10.95 25.05 -17.48
N ARG A 88 9.83 25.72 -17.69
CA ARG A 88 8.50 25.11 -17.65
C ARG A 88 8.33 23.98 -18.68
N ASP A 89 7.89 22.82 -18.23
CA ASP A 89 7.45 21.75 -19.12
C ASP A 89 6.06 22.05 -19.68
N ARG A 90 5.79 21.67 -20.95
CA ARG A 90 4.50 21.89 -21.62
C ARG A 90 3.27 21.35 -20.85
N ARG A 91 3.47 20.33 -20.02
CA ARG A 91 2.42 19.70 -19.19
C ARG A 91 2.16 20.45 -17.88
N CYS A 92 2.96 21.46 -17.56
CA CYS A 92 2.73 22.28 -16.37
C CYS A 92 1.47 23.14 -16.57
N ARG A 93 0.57 23.13 -15.58
CA ARG A 93 -0.72 23.84 -15.68
C ARG A 93 -0.57 25.35 -15.53
N ALA A 94 0.34 25.80 -14.64
CA ALA A 94 0.61 27.22 -14.47
C ALA A 94 1.27 27.80 -15.73
N ASP A 95 0.89 29.00 -16.12
CA ASP A 95 1.53 29.74 -17.20
C ASP A 95 2.89 30.31 -16.77
N VAL A 96 3.65 30.82 -17.75
CA VAL A 96 5.00 31.35 -17.53
C VAL A 96 4.98 32.54 -16.58
N GLU A 97 4.00 33.44 -16.74
CA GLU A 97 3.90 34.66 -15.95
C GLU A 97 3.59 34.34 -14.46
N THR A 98 2.71 33.38 -14.21
CA THR A 98 2.40 32.92 -12.85
C THR A 98 3.62 32.27 -12.20
N ILE A 99 4.40 31.47 -12.95
CA ILE A 99 5.63 30.87 -12.45
C ILE A 99 6.67 31.95 -12.17
N GLN A 100 6.84 32.93 -13.08
CA GLN A 100 7.77 34.05 -12.93
C GLN A 100 7.47 34.84 -11.65
N ARG A 101 6.23 35.17 -11.37
CA ARG A 101 5.83 35.85 -10.14
C ARG A 101 6.15 35.04 -8.88
N ALA A 102 5.96 33.73 -8.92
CA ALA A 102 6.26 32.84 -7.81
C ALA A 102 7.78 32.64 -7.58
N LEU A 103 8.60 32.99 -8.57
CA LEU A 103 10.06 32.89 -8.52
C LEU A 103 10.73 34.23 -8.14
N THR A 104 9.97 35.29 -7.93
CA THR A 104 10.48 36.55 -7.44
C THR A 104 10.70 36.43 -5.93
N GLY A 105 11.96 36.40 -5.50
CA GLY A 105 12.30 36.12 -4.12
C GLY A 105 13.52 36.93 -3.63
N ASN A 106 13.89 36.65 -2.37
CA ASN A 106 15.05 37.21 -1.70
C ASN A 106 16.16 36.12 -1.64
N TRP A 107 17.17 36.27 -2.45
CA TRP A 107 18.24 35.27 -2.66
C TRP A 107 19.34 35.40 -1.60
N ARG A 108 19.07 34.90 -0.38
CA ARG A 108 20.03 34.92 0.74
C ARG A 108 20.98 33.76 0.65
N ALA A 109 22.28 34.01 0.82
CA ALA A 109 23.35 33.04 0.63
C ALA A 109 23.21 31.79 1.52
N GLU A 110 22.80 31.98 2.79
CA GLU A 110 22.61 30.88 3.74
C GLU A 110 21.48 29.92 3.35
N HIS A 111 20.43 30.43 2.71
CA HIS A 111 19.31 29.59 2.25
C HIS A 111 19.60 28.92 0.91
N LEU A 112 20.37 29.58 0.03
CA LEU A 112 20.90 28.98 -1.19
C LEU A 112 21.84 27.82 -0.87
N PHE A 113 22.75 27.99 0.09
CA PHE A 113 23.62 26.93 0.57
C PHE A 113 22.81 25.74 1.10
N ALA A 114 21.77 26.00 1.93
CA ALA A 114 20.91 24.93 2.43
C ALA A 114 20.14 24.20 1.31
N LEU A 115 19.69 24.93 0.27
CA LEU A 115 19.03 24.36 -0.91
C LEU A 115 19.97 23.46 -1.70
N GLU A 116 21.20 23.91 -1.95
CA GLU A 116 22.24 23.15 -2.65
C GLU A 116 22.57 21.85 -1.93
N GLN A 117 22.83 21.91 -0.62
CA GLN A 117 23.11 20.73 0.18
C GLN A 117 21.93 19.72 0.15
N ALA A 118 20.70 20.22 0.30
CA ALA A 118 19.52 19.35 0.28
C ALA A 118 19.30 18.69 -1.09
N LEU A 119 19.55 19.40 -2.19
CA LEU A 119 19.45 18.86 -3.55
C LEU A 119 20.53 17.81 -3.81
N ALA A 120 21.78 18.05 -3.43
CA ALA A 120 22.87 17.10 -3.57
C ALA A 120 22.62 15.80 -2.79
N LEU A 121 22.14 15.91 -1.55
CA LEU A 121 21.77 14.75 -0.74
C LEU A 121 20.55 13.99 -1.29
N TYR A 122 19.59 14.70 -1.87
CA TYR A 122 18.48 14.08 -2.57
C TYR A 122 18.97 13.26 -3.77
N ASP A 123 19.84 13.86 -4.63
CA ASP A 123 20.37 13.18 -5.81
C ASP A 123 21.20 11.94 -5.40
N ALA A 124 22.02 12.04 -4.35
CA ALA A 124 22.74 10.90 -3.79
C ALA A 124 21.79 9.80 -3.29
N CYS A 125 20.69 10.16 -2.61
CA CYS A 125 19.68 9.19 -2.20
C CYS A 125 19.04 8.48 -3.40
N GLN A 126 18.73 9.21 -4.47
CA GLN A 126 18.14 8.62 -5.69
C GLN A 126 19.10 7.63 -6.37
N GLU A 127 20.39 7.96 -6.46
CA GLU A 127 21.41 7.04 -6.95
C GLU A 127 21.44 5.74 -6.14
N LYS A 128 21.46 5.84 -4.81
CA LYS A 128 21.47 4.66 -3.94
C LYS A 128 20.15 3.89 -3.96
N VAL A 129 19.00 4.53 -4.21
CA VAL A 129 17.73 3.85 -4.48
C VAL A 129 17.83 3.02 -5.77
N ALA A 130 18.39 3.56 -6.84
CA ALA A 130 18.62 2.83 -8.09
C ALA A 130 19.57 1.62 -7.91
N ASP A 131 20.61 1.75 -7.08
CA ASP A 131 21.49 0.63 -6.74
C ASP A 131 20.73 -0.47 -5.98
N CYS A 132 19.82 -0.10 -5.07
CA CYS A 132 18.93 -1.06 -4.41
C CYS A 132 18.03 -1.77 -5.41
N ASP A 133 17.45 -1.04 -6.39
CA ASP A 133 16.56 -1.61 -7.40
C ASP A 133 17.26 -2.70 -8.22
N LYS A 134 18.51 -2.45 -8.65
CA LYS A 134 19.34 -3.46 -9.34
C LYS A 134 19.57 -4.72 -8.48
N LYS A 135 19.84 -4.54 -7.16
CA LYS A 135 20.04 -5.67 -6.24
C LYS A 135 18.75 -6.46 -5.99
N ILE A 136 17.62 -5.77 -5.89
CA ILE A 136 16.31 -6.39 -5.73
C ILE A 136 15.97 -7.23 -6.98
N GLU A 137 16.12 -6.67 -8.18
CA GLU A 137 15.89 -7.38 -9.44
C GLU A 137 16.77 -8.64 -9.56
N ALA A 138 18.09 -8.49 -9.34
CA ALA A 138 19.03 -9.61 -9.38
C ALA A 138 18.68 -10.71 -8.35
N THR A 139 18.17 -10.32 -7.17
CA THR A 139 17.74 -11.27 -6.15
C THR A 139 16.49 -12.02 -6.56
N LEU A 140 15.50 -11.33 -7.17
CA LEU A 140 14.30 -11.97 -7.71
C LEU A 140 14.64 -12.99 -8.80
N LYS A 141 15.57 -12.68 -9.72
CA LYS A 141 16.06 -13.63 -10.74
C LYS A 141 16.71 -14.87 -10.11
N ARG A 142 17.45 -14.73 -9.00
CA ARG A 142 18.01 -15.89 -8.28
C ARG A 142 16.93 -16.74 -7.60
N ILE A 143 15.90 -16.10 -7.03
CA ILE A 143 14.76 -16.79 -6.42
C ILE A 143 13.98 -17.53 -7.51
N GLU A 144 13.76 -16.91 -8.67
CA GLU A 144 13.10 -17.52 -9.83
C GLU A 144 13.84 -18.78 -10.29
N ALA A 145 15.16 -18.71 -10.45
CA ALA A 145 15.99 -19.86 -10.85
C ALA A 145 15.93 -21.04 -9.86
N GLN A 146 15.55 -20.80 -8.61
CA GLN A 146 15.38 -21.82 -7.57
C GLN A 146 13.92 -22.27 -7.42
N SER A 147 12.98 -21.61 -8.11
CA SER A 147 11.56 -21.90 -8.02
C SER A 147 11.19 -23.08 -8.92
N ALA A 148 10.54 -24.08 -8.35
CA ALA A 148 9.93 -25.18 -9.11
C ALA A 148 8.45 -24.95 -9.43
N LYS A 149 7.93 -23.76 -9.20
CA LYS A 149 6.50 -23.45 -9.43
C LYS A 149 6.22 -23.34 -10.92
N PRO A 150 5.16 -24.00 -11.42
CA PRO A 150 4.73 -23.80 -12.80
C PRO A 150 4.25 -22.36 -12.98
N VAL A 151 4.74 -21.70 -14.04
CA VAL A 151 4.35 -20.35 -14.38
C VAL A 151 3.37 -20.42 -15.55
N GLY A 152 2.11 -20.07 -15.29
CA GLY A 152 1.08 -19.92 -16.33
C GLY A 152 1.19 -18.60 -17.06
N GLU A 153 0.22 -18.31 -17.93
CA GLU A 153 0.13 -17.02 -18.60
C GLU A 153 -0.18 -15.90 -17.59
N LEU A 154 0.51 -14.75 -17.74
CA LEU A 154 0.29 -13.60 -16.88
C LEU A 154 -1.05 -12.93 -17.23
N PRO A 155 -2.03 -12.86 -16.31
CA PRO A 155 -3.34 -12.25 -16.60
C PRO A 155 -3.23 -10.78 -17.04
N PRO A 156 -4.25 -10.19 -17.70
CA PRO A 156 -4.25 -8.77 -18.02
C PRO A 156 -4.03 -7.88 -16.78
N ALA A 157 -3.26 -6.81 -16.93
CA ALA A 157 -3.00 -5.87 -15.83
C ALA A 157 -4.26 -5.07 -15.50
N ARG A 158 -4.66 -5.01 -14.22
CA ARG A 158 -5.79 -4.17 -13.77
C ARG A 158 -5.51 -2.67 -13.82
N SER A 159 -4.25 -2.27 -13.79
CA SER A 159 -3.82 -0.88 -13.88
C SER A 159 -2.42 -0.82 -14.47
N THR A 160 -2.23 0.09 -15.40
CA THR A 160 -0.94 0.41 -16.02
C THR A 160 -0.27 1.64 -15.39
N LYS A 161 -0.92 2.28 -14.41
CA LYS A 161 -0.38 3.48 -13.76
C LYS A 161 0.83 3.13 -12.91
N ARG A 162 1.97 3.75 -13.20
CA ARG A 162 3.17 3.65 -12.36
C ARG A 162 2.90 4.30 -11.00
N GLN A 163 3.25 3.59 -9.93
CA GLN A 163 3.12 4.11 -8.58
C GLN A 163 4.28 5.05 -8.24
N PRO A 164 4.07 6.11 -7.45
CA PRO A 164 5.16 6.92 -6.92
C PRO A 164 6.20 6.04 -6.21
N ASN A 165 7.47 6.33 -6.39
CA ASN A 165 8.58 5.57 -5.79
C ASN A 165 8.58 4.06 -6.12
N ALA A 166 7.94 3.65 -7.21
CA ALA A 166 8.06 2.28 -7.72
C ALA A 166 9.52 1.98 -8.06
N VAL A 167 9.93 0.71 -7.94
CA VAL A 167 11.24 0.25 -8.43
C VAL A 167 11.33 0.41 -9.96
N ASP A 168 12.55 0.43 -10.48
CA ASP A 168 12.81 0.75 -11.88
C ASP A 168 12.83 -0.48 -12.81
N PHE A 169 12.03 -1.51 -12.49
CA PHE A 169 11.83 -2.69 -13.32
C PHE A 169 10.39 -3.21 -13.20
N ASP A 170 9.99 -4.15 -14.09
CA ASP A 170 8.65 -4.76 -14.03
C ASP A 170 8.53 -5.80 -12.91
N VAL A 171 8.13 -5.30 -11.74
CA VAL A 171 7.89 -6.11 -10.54
C VAL A 171 6.79 -7.14 -10.74
N ARG A 172 5.76 -6.82 -11.52
CA ARG A 172 4.62 -7.70 -11.68
C ARG A 172 5.02 -8.98 -12.40
N THR A 173 5.71 -8.84 -13.52
CA THR A 173 6.24 -9.98 -14.29
C THR A 173 7.28 -10.76 -13.47
N ALA A 174 8.21 -10.07 -12.80
CA ALA A 174 9.23 -10.72 -11.97
C ALA A 174 8.61 -11.52 -10.81
N LEU A 175 7.59 -10.97 -10.13
CA LEU A 175 6.91 -11.71 -9.06
C LEU A 175 6.09 -12.88 -9.59
N HIS A 176 5.43 -12.73 -10.74
CA HIS A 176 4.69 -13.82 -11.36
C HIS A 176 5.61 -14.99 -11.73
N ALA A 177 6.78 -14.71 -12.30
CA ALA A 177 7.80 -15.73 -12.62
C ALA A 177 8.27 -16.50 -11.35
N VAL A 178 8.42 -15.80 -10.22
CA VAL A 178 8.81 -16.42 -8.94
C VAL A 178 7.68 -17.22 -8.30
N LEU A 179 6.44 -16.73 -8.38
CA LEU A 179 5.32 -17.21 -7.55
C LEU A 179 4.36 -18.16 -8.31
N GLY A 180 4.33 -18.08 -9.64
CA GLY A 180 3.35 -18.74 -10.48
C GLY A 180 1.92 -18.16 -10.41
N VAL A 181 1.71 -17.10 -9.63
CA VAL A 181 0.42 -16.42 -9.45
C VAL A 181 0.60 -14.90 -9.49
N ASP A 182 -0.38 -14.17 -10.02
CA ASP A 182 -0.38 -12.71 -10.04
C ASP A 182 -1.07 -12.13 -8.80
N LEU A 183 -0.29 -11.75 -7.80
CA LEU A 183 -0.79 -11.13 -6.57
C LEU A 183 -1.47 -9.78 -6.81
N THR A 184 -1.20 -9.12 -7.94
CA THR A 184 -1.81 -7.82 -8.25
C THR A 184 -3.28 -7.93 -8.66
N GLN A 185 -3.78 -9.13 -8.92
CA GLN A 185 -5.20 -9.39 -9.10
C GLN A 185 -6.00 -9.19 -7.81
N ILE A 186 -5.36 -9.36 -6.65
CA ILE A 186 -5.99 -9.07 -5.36
C ILE A 186 -6.12 -7.55 -5.19
N HIS A 187 -7.35 -7.06 -5.12
CA HIS A 187 -7.62 -5.63 -4.97
C HIS A 187 -6.94 -5.05 -3.71
N GLY A 188 -6.28 -3.90 -3.88
CA GLY A 188 -5.46 -3.25 -2.87
C GLY A 188 -3.98 -3.67 -2.89
N LEU A 189 -3.60 -4.75 -3.59
CA LEU A 189 -2.21 -5.13 -3.79
C LEU A 189 -1.72 -4.64 -5.16
N GLY A 190 -1.00 -3.52 -5.18
CA GLY A 190 -0.22 -3.11 -6.35
C GLY A 190 1.16 -3.79 -6.37
N PRO A 191 1.91 -3.72 -7.48
CA PRO A 191 3.19 -4.41 -7.63
C PRO A 191 4.18 -4.13 -6.49
N SER A 192 4.39 -2.86 -6.12
CA SER A 192 5.30 -2.47 -5.03
C SER A 192 4.88 -3.02 -3.67
N LEU A 193 3.57 -3.09 -3.39
CA LEU A 193 3.06 -3.61 -2.12
C LEU A 193 3.17 -5.14 -2.07
N ALA A 194 2.88 -5.83 -3.20
CA ALA A 194 3.07 -7.27 -3.35
C ALA A 194 4.55 -7.65 -3.12
N LEU A 195 5.49 -6.93 -3.73
CA LEU A 195 6.92 -7.13 -3.54
C LEU A 195 7.34 -7.00 -2.07
N LYS A 196 6.89 -5.95 -1.38
CA LYS A 196 7.16 -5.74 0.04
C LYS A 196 6.58 -6.86 0.90
N LEU A 197 5.37 -7.33 0.61
CA LEU A 197 4.75 -8.45 1.33
C LEU A 197 5.53 -9.76 1.14
N VAL A 198 5.96 -10.06 -0.08
CA VAL A 198 6.80 -11.23 -0.38
C VAL A 198 8.14 -11.14 0.36
N GLY A 199 8.77 -9.97 0.39
CA GLY A 199 10.00 -9.76 1.18
C GLY A 199 9.81 -9.98 2.68
N GLU A 200 8.64 -9.68 3.25
CA GLU A 200 8.38 -9.89 4.67
C GLU A 200 7.88 -11.30 5.02
N CYS A 201 7.13 -11.95 4.15
CA CYS A 201 6.49 -13.25 4.39
C CYS A 201 7.18 -14.43 3.70
N GLY A 202 7.98 -14.17 2.67
CA GLY A 202 8.55 -15.21 1.80
C GLY A 202 7.62 -15.63 0.66
N THR A 203 8.10 -16.57 -0.14
CA THR A 203 7.40 -17.18 -1.28
C THR A 203 6.68 -18.48 -0.93
N ASP A 204 7.03 -19.07 0.21
CA ASP A 204 6.41 -20.26 0.76
C ASP A 204 5.83 -19.95 2.14
N LEU A 205 4.54 -20.17 2.31
CA LEU A 205 3.81 -19.97 3.56
C LEU A 205 3.55 -21.27 4.32
N SER A 206 4.32 -22.32 4.06
CA SER A 206 4.21 -23.64 4.72
C SER A 206 4.44 -23.59 6.23
N ALA A 207 5.20 -22.60 6.71
CA ALA A 207 5.39 -22.34 8.14
C ALA A 207 4.07 -22.08 8.90
N TRP A 208 2.99 -21.75 8.18
CA TRP A 208 1.65 -21.58 8.75
C TRP A 208 0.71 -22.64 8.18
N PRO A 209 0.23 -23.58 9.02
CA PRO A 209 -0.63 -24.68 8.55
C PRO A 209 -1.95 -24.23 7.92
N SER A 210 -2.41 -23.02 8.22
CA SER A 210 -3.63 -22.45 7.62
C SER A 210 -3.61 -20.93 7.61
N ALA A 211 -4.49 -20.33 6.80
CA ALA A 211 -4.70 -18.88 6.76
C ALA A 211 -5.09 -18.31 8.14
N LYS A 212 -5.71 -19.11 9.03
CA LYS A 212 -6.01 -18.70 10.41
C LYS A 212 -4.71 -18.50 11.22
N HIS A 213 -3.74 -19.42 11.12
CA HIS A 213 -2.44 -19.30 11.77
C HIS A 213 -1.66 -18.11 11.21
N PHE A 214 -1.64 -17.94 9.89
CA PHE A 214 -0.99 -16.81 9.23
C PHE A 214 -1.57 -15.47 9.69
N THR A 215 -2.90 -15.30 9.67
CA THR A 215 -3.55 -14.06 10.12
C THR A 215 -3.40 -13.82 11.63
N SER A 216 -3.25 -14.87 12.44
CA SER A 216 -2.94 -14.77 13.87
C SER A 216 -1.51 -14.28 14.09
N TRP A 217 -0.53 -14.82 13.33
CA TRP A 217 0.86 -14.36 13.36
C TRP A 217 0.98 -12.87 12.98
N LEU A 218 0.22 -12.44 11.98
CA LEU A 218 0.13 -11.02 11.58
C LEU A 218 -0.48 -10.13 12.67
N GLY A 219 -1.18 -10.68 13.68
CA GLY A 219 -1.95 -9.91 14.65
C GLY A 219 -3.22 -9.27 14.03
N LEU A 220 -3.73 -9.85 12.94
CA LEU A 220 -4.99 -9.42 12.28
C LEU A 220 -6.20 -10.27 12.69
N ALA A 221 -5.99 -11.41 13.34
CA ALA A 221 -7.06 -12.24 13.87
C ALA A 221 -7.59 -11.71 15.20
N PRO A 222 -8.90 -11.81 15.47
CA PRO A 222 -9.46 -11.50 16.77
C PRO A 222 -8.82 -12.43 17.84
N HIS A 223 -8.48 -11.84 18.99
CA HIS A 223 -8.04 -12.59 20.17
C HIS A 223 -9.18 -12.61 21.18
N ASN A 224 -10.14 -13.53 20.97
CA ASN A 224 -11.33 -13.61 21.77
C ASN A 224 -11.00 -14.01 23.21
N LYS A 225 -11.41 -13.17 24.16
CA LYS A 225 -11.49 -13.54 25.57
C LYS A 225 -12.92 -14.00 25.85
N ILE A 226 -13.06 -15.26 26.28
CA ILE A 226 -14.38 -15.88 26.50
C ILE A 226 -14.45 -16.27 27.97
N SER A 227 -15.60 -15.98 28.60
CA SER A 227 -15.94 -16.44 29.97
C SER A 227 -17.43 -16.79 29.99
N GLY A 228 -17.77 -17.93 30.56
CA GLY A 228 -19.16 -18.40 30.65
C GLY A 228 -19.86 -18.49 29.27
N GLY A 229 -19.14 -18.89 28.21
CA GLY A 229 -19.67 -18.95 26.84
C GLY A 229 -19.85 -17.58 26.15
N LYS A 230 -19.60 -16.45 26.85
CA LYS A 230 -19.74 -15.10 26.30
C LYS A 230 -18.38 -14.53 25.90
N VAL A 231 -18.33 -13.88 24.71
CA VAL A 231 -17.14 -13.17 24.23
C VAL A 231 -17.05 -11.84 24.97
N LEU A 232 -16.10 -11.71 25.90
CA LEU A 232 -15.83 -10.47 26.66
C LEU A 232 -15.06 -9.45 25.83
N SER A 233 -14.18 -9.91 24.95
CA SER A 233 -13.38 -9.04 24.09
C SER A 233 -12.97 -9.79 22.83
N SER A 234 -13.00 -9.09 21.69
CA SER A 234 -12.48 -9.58 20.39
C SER A 234 -11.36 -8.71 19.83
N ARG A 235 -10.63 -7.98 20.71
CA ARG A 235 -9.53 -7.12 20.29
C ARG A 235 -8.41 -7.95 19.67
N THR A 236 -7.82 -7.44 18.58
CA THR A 236 -6.59 -8.02 18.00
C THR A 236 -5.37 -7.70 18.91
N ARG A 237 -4.34 -8.53 18.83
CA ARG A 237 -3.06 -8.23 19.51
C ARG A 237 -2.44 -6.97 18.93
N ARG A 238 -1.78 -6.16 19.76
CA ARG A 238 -0.87 -5.13 19.27
C ARG A 238 0.32 -5.82 18.59
N SER A 239 0.66 -5.40 17.39
CA SER A 239 1.73 -6.02 16.61
C SER A 239 2.48 -4.94 15.83
N GLY A 240 3.81 -4.94 15.94
CA GLY A 240 4.74 -4.19 15.09
C GLY A 240 5.07 -4.90 13.78
N ASN A 241 4.29 -5.89 13.37
CA ASN A 241 4.51 -6.67 12.16
C ASN A 241 4.34 -5.79 10.91
N ARG A 242 5.41 -5.64 10.12
CA ARG A 242 5.40 -4.80 8.90
C ARG A 242 4.43 -5.32 7.85
N ALA A 243 4.35 -6.64 7.64
CA ALA A 243 3.39 -7.21 6.69
C ALA A 243 1.94 -6.86 7.07
N ALA A 244 1.62 -6.85 8.38
CA ALA A 244 0.30 -6.41 8.83
C ALA A 244 0.04 -4.92 8.55
N SER A 245 1.06 -4.06 8.66
CA SER A 245 0.97 -2.64 8.32
C SER A 245 0.74 -2.44 6.81
N LEU A 246 1.44 -3.18 5.97
CA LEU A 246 1.26 -3.18 4.51
C LEU A 246 -0.16 -3.63 4.13
N LEU A 247 -0.67 -4.69 4.76
CA LEU A 247 -2.03 -5.18 4.53
C LEU A 247 -3.11 -4.18 5.00
N ARG A 248 -2.86 -3.43 6.06
CA ARG A 248 -3.76 -2.34 6.49
C ARG A 248 -3.78 -1.19 5.48
N LEU A 249 -2.63 -0.85 4.88
CA LEU A 249 -2.54 0.12 3.80
C LEU A 249 -3.36 -0.34 2.58
N ALA A 250 -3.21 -1.61 2.17
CA ALA A 250 -4.03 -2.21 1.12
C ALA A 250 -5.54 -2.10 1.44
N ALA A 251 -5.94 -2.38 2.69
CA ALA A 251 -7.33 -2.30 3.11
C ALA A 251 -7.93 -0.89 3.01
N VAL A 252 -7.15 0.15 3.31
CA VAL A 252 -7.58 1.55 3.15
C VAL A 252 -7.79 1.89 1.67
N THR A 253 -6.88 1.45 0.80
CA THR A 253 -6.99 1.65 -0.65
C THR A 253 -8.23 0.98 -1.23
N VAL A 254 -8.50 -0.26 -0.84
CA VAL A 254 -9.67 -1.03 -1.26
C VAL A 254 -10.98 -0.35 -0.89
N GLY A 255 -11.05 0.34 0.24
CA GLY A 255 -12.26 1.03 0.69
C GLY A 255 -12.85 2.03 -0.32
N ARG A 256 -12.02 2.51 -1.27
CA ARG A 256 -12.41 3.46 -2.32
C ARG A 256 -12.77 2.79 -3.65
N THR A 257 -12.75 1.46 -3.72
CA THR A 257 -12.99 0.71 -4.96
C THR A 257 -14.39 0.12 -4.98
N ASP A 258 -14.93 -0.06 -6.21
CA ASP A 258 -16.21 -0.74 -6.41
C ASP A 258 -15.99 -2.26 -6.59
N THR A 259 -15.62 -2.90 -5.49
CA THR A 259 -15.26 -4.31 -5.39
C THR A 259 -15.95 -4.96 -4.20
N ALA A 260 -16.00 -6.29 -4.15
CA ALA A 260 -16.54 -7.03 -3.02
C ALA A 260 -15.80 -6.69 -1.70
N LEU A 261 -14.47 -6.53 -1.76
CA LEU A 261 -13.67 -6.10 -0.61
C LEU A 261 -13.98 -4.65 -0.22
N GLY A 262 -14.18 -3.76 -1.20
CA GLY A 262 -14.55 -2.36 -0.97
C GLY A 262 -15.94 -2.24 -0.32
N ALA A 263 -16.94 -2.96 -0.81
CA ALA A 263 -18.26 -3.03 -0.24
C ALA A 263 -18.22 -3.56 1.21
N PHE A 264 -17.46 -4.63 1.46
CA PHE A 264 -17.22 -5.15 2.81
C PHE A 264 -16.62 -4.08 3.74
N TYR A 265 -15.57 -3.36 3.28
CA TYR A 265 -14.94 -2.30 4.06
C TYR A 265 -15.93 -1.19 4.41
N ARG A 266 -16.65 -0.64 3.41
CA ARG A 266 -17.61 0.47 3.60
C ARG A 266 -18.72 0.09 4.59
N ARG A 267 -19.34 -1.08 4.41
CA ARG A 267 -20.37 -1.58 5.30
C ARG A 267 -19.87 -1.77 6.73
N LEU A 268 -18.70 -2.36 6.89
CA LEU A 268 -18.13 -2.58 8.22
C LEU A 268 -17.72 -1.26 8.87
N SER A 269 -17.19 -0.31 8.09
CA SER A 269 -16.80 1.02 8.55
C SER A 269 -17.99 1.80 9.10
N ALA A 270 -19.13 1.75 8.43
CA ALA A 270 -20.37 2.38 8.90
C ALA A 270 -20.88 1.76 10.22
N ARG A 271 -20.73 0.43 10.38
CA ARG A 271 -21.26 -0.27 11.55
C ARG A 271 -20.37 -0.20 12.79
N VAL A 272 -19.04 -0.34 12.65
CA VAL A 272 -18.11 -0.51 13.79
C VAL A 272 -16.92 0.44 13.78
N GLY A 273 -16.89 1.38 12.84
CA GLY A 273 -15.85 2.40 12.68
C GLY A 273 -14.66 1.96 11.81
N LYS A 274 -13.97 2.96 11.25
CA LYS A 274 -12.89 2.79 10.26
C LYS A 274 -11.75 1.89 10.74
N ALA A 275 -11.27 2.05 11.97
CA ALA A 275 -10.12 1.30 12.49
C ALA A 275 -10.36 -0.22 12.51
N LYS A 276 -11.57 -0.64 12.94
CA LYS A 276 -11.97 -2.05 12.95
C LYS A 276 -12.20 -2.56 11.52
N ALA A 277 -12.79 -1.75 10.64
CA ALA A 277 -12.98 -2.09 9.23
C ALA A 277 -11.64 -2.31 8.51
N VAL A 278 -10.65 -1.43 8.69
CA VAL A 278 -9.29 -1.60 8.16
C VAL A 278 -8.69 -2.94 8.58
N THR A 279 -8.73 -3.26 9.87
CA THR A 279 -8.13 -4.49 10.39
C THR A 279 -8.84 -5.75 9.85
N ALA A 280 -10.17 -5.74 9.77
CA ALA A 280 -10.94 -6.86 9.25
C ALA A 280 -10.75 -7.06 7.74
N THR A 281 -10.67 -5.96 6.97
CA THR A 281 -10.38 -6.02 5.53
C THR A 281 -8.95 -6.46 5.26
N ALA A 282 -7.96 -5.96 6.03
CA ALA A 282 -6.58 -6.42 5.97
C ALA A 282 -6.47 -7.93 6.22
N ARG A 283 -7.24 -8.47 7.18
CA ARG A 283 -7.32 -9.91 7.40
C ARG A 283 -7.88 -10.67 6.21
N LYS A 284 -8.92 -10.15 5.52
CA LYS A 284 -9.44 -10.77 4.30
C LYS A 284 -8.40 -10.80 3.19
N ILE A 285 -7.72 -9.68 2.96
CA ILE A 285 -6.62 -9.61 1.98
C ILE A 285 -5.50 -10.58 2.36
N ALA A 286 -5.13 -10.69 3.64
CA ALA A 286 -4.14 -11.67 4.11
C ALA A 286 -4.55 -13.12 3.82
N VAL A 287 -5.84 -13.47 3.95
CA VAL A 287 -6.35 -14.80 3.59
C VAL A 287 -6.22 -15.05 2.10
N LEU A 288 -6.57 -14.08 1.24
CA LEU A 288 -6.41 -14.18 -0.21
C LEU A 288 -4.93 -14.33 -0.59
N PHE A 289 -4.06 -13.52 -0.02
CA PHE A 289 -2.61 -13.61 -0.19
C PHE A 289 -2.07 -15.00 0.21
N TYR A 290 -2.50 -15.51 1.36
CA TYR A 290 -2.13 -16.87 1.81
C TYR A 290 -2.58 -17.93 0.81
N ASN A 291 -3.84 -17.89 0.38
CA ASN A 291 -4.39 -18.89 -0.53
C ASN A 291 -3.71 -18.85 -1.91
N ALA A 292 -3.42 -17.66 -2.42
CA ALA A 292 -2.68 -17.50 -3.68
C ALA A 292 -1.29 -18.14 -3.58
N LEU A 293 -0.50 -17.83 -2.56
CA LEU A 293 0.87 -18.37 -2.43
C LEU A 293 0.92 -19.85 -2.04
N ARG A 294 0.00 -20.29 -1.18
CA ARG A 294 0.03 -21.67 -0.64
C ARG A 294 -0.62 -22.71 -1.55
N HIS A 295 -1.66 -22.30 -2.28
CA HIS A 295 -2.51 -23.19 -3.05
C HIS A 295 -2.58 -22.83 -4.53
N GLY A 296 -1.84 -21.79 -4.98
CA GLY A 296 -1.89 -21.33 -6.37
C GLY A 296 -3.29 -20.82 -6.78
N MET A 297 -4.10 -20.35 -5.83
CA MET A 297 -5.47 -19.91 -6.12
C MET A 297 -5.48 -18.53 -6.76
N ASP A 298 -5.98 -18.44 -7.96
CA ASP A 298 -6.29 -17.18 -8.62
C ASP A 298 -7.42 -16.45 -7.90
N TYR A 299 -7.33 -15.14 -7.88
CA TYR A 299 -8.38 -14.29 -7.33
C TYR A 299 -9.13 -13.59 -8.44
N ALA A 300 -10.43 -13.85 -8.52
CA ALA A 300 -11.38 -13.06 -9.29
C ALA A 300 -12.31 -12.31 -8.31
N ASP A 301 -12.48 -11.01 -8.51
CA ASP A 301 -13.40 -10.22 -7.69
C ASP A 301 -14.84 -10.43 -8.15
N PRO A 302 -15.74 -10.90 -7.27
CA PRO A 302 -17.15 -11.09 -7.66
C PRO A 302 -17.94 -9.79 -7.78
N GLY A 303 -17.33 -8.64 -7.48
CA GLY A 303 -17.97 -7.33 -7.53
C GLY A 303 -18.72 -6.93 -6.25
N ALA A 304 -19.00 -5.63 -6.15
CA ALA A 304 -19.70 -5.07 -4.99
C ALA A 304 -21.18 -5.54 -4.91
N SER A 305 -21.87 -5.60 -6.04
CA SER A 305 -23.26 -6.05 -6.14
C SER A 305 -23.45 -7.46 -5.60
N TYR A 306 -22.59 -8.40 -6.02
CA TYR A 306 -22.60 -9.77 -5.51
C TYR A 306 -22.41 -9.84 -3.99
N TYR A 307 -21.51 -9.01 -3.45
CA TYR A 307 -21.33 -8.93 -2.00
C TYR A 307 -22.57 -8.40 -1.29
N GLU A 308 -23.21 -7.36 -1.83
CA GLU A 308 -24.42 -6.76 -1.25
C GLU A 308 -25.60 -7.74 -1.27
N GLU A 309 -25.84 -8.44 -2.36
CA GLU A 309 -26.87 -9.49 -2.48
C GLU A 309 -26.66 -10.59 -1.46
N ARG A 310 -25.43 -11.13 -1.37
CA ARG A 310 -25.12 -12.15 -0.35
C ARG A 310 -25.26 -11.65 1.08
N TYR A 311 -25.02 -10.37 1.30
CA TYR A 311 -25.23 -9.78 2.61
C TYR A 311 -26.74 -9.67 2.92
N GLN A 312 -27.55 -9.20 1.99
CA GLN A 312 -29.01 -9.13 2.12
C GLN A 312 -29.62 -10.50 2.41
N GLN A 313 -29.24 -11.52 1.65
CA GLN A 313 -29.67 -12.91 1.88
C GLN A 313 -29.35 -13.39 3.30
N ARG A 314 -28.15 -13.08 3.82
CA ARG A 314 -27.78 -13.44 5.21
C ARG A 314 -28.62 -12.67 6.24
N VAL A 315 -28.91 -11.41 6.00
CA VAL A 315 -29.79 -10.60 6.88
C VAL A 315 -31.19 -11.20 6.92
N LEU A 316 -31.77 -11.51 5.76
CA LEU A 316 -33.09 -12.14 5.65
C LEU A 316 -33.12 -13.49 6.37
N ALA A 317 -32.13 -14.37 6.14
CA ALA A 317 -32.05 -15.66 6.80
C ALA A 317 -31.93 -15.54 8.34
N ASN A 318 -31.21 -14.50 8.83
CA ASN A 318 -31.14 -14.24 10.27
C ASN A 318 -32.43 -13.70 10.84
N LEU A 319 -33.13 -12.81 10.11
CA LEU A 319 -34.46 -12.31 10.51
C LEU A 319 -35.49 -13.41 10.55
N GLN A 320 -35.53 -14.29 9.55
CA GLN A 320 -36.39 -15.46 9.50
C GLN A 320 -36.21 -16.38 10.71
N ARG A 321 -34.91 -16.70 11.02
CA ARG A 321 -34.57 -17.53 12.19
C ARG A 321 -35.04 -16.87 13.49
N ARG A 322 -34.86 -15.56 13.64
CA ARG A 322 -35.25 -14.81 14.83
C ARG A 322 -36.78 -14.72 14.94
N ALA A 323 -37.47 -14.43 13.83
CA ALA A 323 -38.95 -14.44 13.80
C ALA A 323 -39.49 -15.80 14.21
N LYS A 324 -38.99 -16.89 13.63
CA LYS A 324 -39.39 -18.26 13.97
C LYS A 324 -39.16 -18.61 15.45
N SER A 325 -38.03 -18.17 16.05
CA SER A 325 -37.77 -18.42 17.47
C SER A 325 -38.69 -17.67 18.42
N LEU A 326 -39.40 -16.64 17.93
CA LEU A 326 -40.40 -15.85 18.66
C LEU A 326 -41.84 -16.23 18.28
N GLY A 327 -42.04 -17.26 17.43
CA GLY A 327 -43.37 -17.70 16.98
C GLY A 327 -43.94 -16.91 15.80
N TYR A 328 -43.14 -16.09 15.12
CA TYR A 328 -43.57 -15.27 13.97
C TYR A 328 -43.06 -15.82 12.65
N VAL A 329 -43.76 -15.53 11.55
CA VAL A 329 -43.39 -15.82 10.18
C VAL A 329 -43.04 -14.49 9.48
N LEU A 330 -41.89 -14.43 8.84
CA LEU A 330 -41.51 -13.28 8.03
C LEU A 330 -42.09 -13.45 6.62
N GLN A 331 -42.93 -12.53 6.17
CA GLN A 331 -43.47 -12.48 4.81
C GLN A 331 -42.92 -11.25 4.07
N GLN A 332 -42.74 -11.37 2.75
CA GLN A 332 -42.40 -10.24 1.92
C GLN A 332 -43.59 -9.31 1.77
N ALA A 333 -43.43 -8.03 2.04
CA ALA A 333 -44.48 -7.06 1.82
C ALA A 333 -44.65 -6.82 0.30
N ASP A 334 -45.90 -6.84 -0.19
CA ASP A 334 -46.22 -6.39 -1.54
C ASP A 334 -46.08 -4.87 -1.59
N ILE A 335 -44.89 -4.38 -1.93
CA ILE A 335 -44.66 -2.96 -2.19
C ILE A 335 -45.14 -2.69 -3.61
N ALA A 336 -46.34 -2.13 -3.77
CA ALA A 336 -46.77 -1.57 -5.04
C ALA A 336 -45.73 -0.58 -5.54
N PRO A 337 -45.35 -0.57 -6.85
CA PRO A 337 -44.41 0.38 -7.37
C PRO A 337 -44.95 1.79 -7.12
N ALA A 338 -44.15 2.63 -6.42
CA ALA A 338 -44.47 4.03 -6.22
C ALA A 338 -44.75 4.66 -7.59
N ALA A 339 -45.93 5.17 -7.79
CA ALA A 339 -46.31 5.91 -9.00
C ALA A 339 -45.33 7.06 -9.13
N VAL A 340 -44.57 7.05 -10.23
CA VAL A 340 -43.71 8.17 -10.66
C VAL A 340 -44.66 9.32 -10.98
N GLY A 341 -44.85 10.24 -10.02
CA GLY A 341 -45.58 11.47 -10.23
C GLY A 341 -44.82 12.32 -11.26
N VAL A 342 -45.42 12.39 -12.43
CA VAL A 342 -45.04 13.39 -13.45
C VAL A 342 -45.59 14.73 -12.97
N SER A 343 -44.71 15.68 -12.70
CA SER A 343 -44.97 17.12 -12.69
C SER A 343 -43.75 17.88 -13.11
#